data_698a395332248ad3060458bf11b41978
#
_entry.id   698a395332248ad3060458bf11b41978
#
_cell.length_a   1.000
_cell.length_b   1.000
_cell.length_c   1.000
_cell.angle_alpha   90.00
_cell.angle_beta   90.00
_cell.angle_gamma   90.00
#
_symmetry.space_group_name_H-M   'P 1'
#
loop_
_entity.id
_entity.type
_entity.pdbx_description
1 polymer ?
#
loop_
_entity_poly.entity_id
_entity_poly.type
_entity_poly.pdbx_seq_one_letter_code
_entity_poly.pdbx_strand_id
1 'polypeptide(L)'
;MCICTANLFAEGRVFCEIREYITQGSATRVVIDFGQERERGDWMQVFVDSNGEAIYFNSNIDALNYMESLGWIFVQAYVTEINSTPIVRWLLYKDVVEGIDPYEGLQTKEMFNKQTTL
;
A
#
# COMPACT_ATOMS: atom_id res chain seq x y z
N MET A 1 35.10 7.72 8.67
CA MET A 1 34.40 7.64 8.56
C MET A 1 33.59 7.42 8.26
N CYS A 2 33.27 7.13 8.27
CA CYS A 2 32.41 6.92 7.84
C CYS A 2 31.45 6.91 8.14
N ILE A 3 31.52 7.05 8.59
CA ILE A 3 30.68 7.25 9.03
C ILE A 3 29.54 7.26 8.69
N CYS A 4 29.35 7.47 8.27
CA CYS A 4 28.12 7.53 7.59
C CYS A 4 27.86 6.43 6.67
N THR A 5 28.56 5.38 6.80
CA THR A 5 28.39 4.24 5.92
C THR A 5 26.95 3.75 5.92
N ALA A 6 26.34 3.70 7.10
CA ALA A 6 24.96 3.27 7.20
C ALA A 6 24.02 4.25 6.52
N ASN A 7 24.36 5.55 6.55
CA ASN A 7 23.50 6.56 5.96
C ASN A 7 23.67 6.68 4.45
N LEU A 8 24.69 6.08 3.90
CA LEU A 8 24.89 6.12 2.46
C LEU A 8 23.84 5.33 1.71
N PHE A 9 23.15 4.42 2.38
CA PHE A 9 22.16 3.55 1.74
C PHE A 9 20.74 3.91 2.06
N ALA A 10 20.50 4.50 3.23
CA ALA A 10 19.17 4.88 3.65
C ALA A 10 18.95 6.37 3.39
N GLU A 11 18.03 6.67 2.48
CA GLU A 11 17.73 8.05 2.09
C GLU A 11 16.42 8.50 2.73
N GLY A 12 16.17 8.03 3.92
CA GLY A 12 14.96 8.35 4.60
C GLY A 12 13.98 7.19 4.56
N ARG A 13 12.73 7.55 4.71
CA ARG A 13 11.69 6.55 4.93
C ARG A 13 10.45 7.00 4.19
N VAL A 14 9.75 6.06 3.58
CA VAL A 14 8.46 6.31 2.96
C VAL A 14 7.40 5.52 3.69
N PHE A 15 6.17 6.00 3.62
CA PHE A 15 5.04 5.37 4.32
C PHE A 15 3.98 4.99 3.33
N CYS A 16 3.23 3.97 3.68
CA CYS A 16 2.01 3.65 2.99
C CYS A 16 0.97 3.21 4.01
N GLU A 17 -0.27 3.22 3.57
CA GLU A 17 -1.39 2.85 4.41
C GLU A 17 -2.27 1.90 3.63
N ILE A 18 -2.77 0.88 4.29
CA ILE A 18 -3.80 0.02 3.70
C ILE A 18 -5.02 0.02 4.60
N ARG A 19 -6.17 -0.17 4.01
CA ARG A 19 -7.40 -0.38 4.74
C ARG A 19 -8.32 -1.29 3.94
N GLU A 20 -9.20 -1.96 4.64
CA GLU A 20 -10.13 -2.86 3.99
C GLU A 20 -11.07 -2.06 3.08
N TYR A 21 -11.25 -2.56 1.87
CA TYR A 21 -12.30 -2.06 1.00
C TYR A 21 -13.50 -2.98 1.19
N ILE A 22 -14.65 -2.39 1.47
CA ILE A 22 -15.84 -3.16 1.79
C ILE A 22 -16.14 -4.12 0.65
N THR A 23 -16.15 -5.42 0.97
CA THR A 23 -16.48 -6.46 0.03
C THR A 23 -17.58 -7.31 0.63
N GLN A 24 -18.29 -7.99 -0.25
CA GLN A 24 -19.25 -8.99 0.21
C GLN A 24 -18.56 -10.34 0.13
N GLY A 25 -18.80 -11.17 1.15
CA GLY A 25 -18.22 -12.48 1.19
C GLY A 25 -17.01 -12.54 2.10
N SER A 26 -16.23 -13.60 1.98
CA SER A 26 -15.15 -13.91 2.91
C SER A 26 -13.79 -13.35 2.49
N ALA A 27 -13.67 -12.87 1.26
CA ALA A 27 -12.39 -12.36 0.75
C ALA A 27 -12.32 -10.85 0.93
N THR A 28 -11.13 -10.35 1.21
CA THR A 28 -10.88 -8.93 1.49
C THR A 28 -10.02 -8.32 0.39
N ARG A 29 -10.47 -7.18 -0.14
CA ARG A 29 -9.63 -6.32 -0.96
C ARG A 29 -9.17 -5.16 -0.10
N VAL A 30 -8.07 -4.52 -0.46
CA VAL A 30 -7.60 -3.36 0.30
C VAL A 30 -7.43 -2.17 -0.62
N VAL A 31 -7.71 -0.98 -0.08
CA VAL A 31 -7.35 0.29 -0.67
C VAL A 31 -5.95 0.59 -0.18
N ILE A 32 -5.08 1.02 -1.08
CA ILE A 32 -3.71 1.35 -0.73
C ILE A 32 -3.42 2.81 -1.05
N ASP A 33 -2.72 3.46 -0.12
CA ASP A 33 -2.32 4.86 -0.26
C ASP A 33 -0.84 4.94 0.05
N PHE A 34 -0.03 5.24 -0.94
CA PHE A 34 1.41 5.47 -0.78
C PHE A 34 1.80 6.85 -1.31
N GLY A 35 0.83 7.76 -1.36
CA GLY A 35 1.07 9.13 -1.84
C GLY A 35 0.95 9.30 -3.33
N GLN A 36 0.41 8.32 -4.04
CA GLN A 36 0.21 8.40 -5.48
C GLN A 36 -0.80 9.48 -5.84
N GLU A 37 -0.67 10.02 -7.04
CA GLU A 37 -1.68 10.94 -7.56
C GLU A 37 -2.99 10.21 -7.74
N ARG A 38 -4.08 10.87 -7.42
CA ARG A 38 -5.42 10.28 -7.46
C ARG A 38 -6.37 11.22 -8.18
N GLU A 39 -7.05 10.70 -9.18
CA GLU A 39 -8.13 11.43 -9.86
C GLU A 39 -9.49 10.82 -9.55
N ARG A 40 -9.49 9.57 -9.06
CA ARG A 40 -10.70 8.82 -8.78
C ARG A 40 -10.81 8.52 -7.30
N GLY A 41 -11.99 8.08 -6.89
CA GLY A 41 -12.25 7.73 -5.51
C GLY A 41 -11.63 6.39 -5.10
N ASP A 42 -11.93 5.98 -3.89
CA ASP A 42 -11.34 4.79 -3.27
C ASP A 42 -11.55 3.51 -4.07
N TRP A 43 -12.68 3.42 -4.79
CA TRP A 43 -12.99 2.23 -5.58
C TRP A 43 -11.96 1.96 -6.67
N MET A 44 -11.19 2.98 -7.06
CA MET A 44 -10.11 2.85 -8.04
C MET A 44 -8.73 2.80 -7.38
N GLN A 45 -8.68 2.86 -6.05
CA GLN A 45 -7.42 2.80 -5.32
C GLN A 45 -7.21 1.42 -4.71
N VAL A 46 -8.01 0.44 -5.09
CA VAL A 46 -7.81 -0.93 -4.63
C VAL A 46 -6.51 -1.49 -5.20
N PHE A 47 -5.85 -2.29 -4.39
CA PHE A 47 -4.59 -2.93 -4.75
C PHE A 47 -4.85 -4.00 -5.80
N VAL A 48 -4.13 -3.94 -6.92
CA VAL A 48 -4.27 -4.89 -8.02
C VAL A 48 -2.94 -5.54 -8.33
N ASP A 49 -3.01 -6.69 -9.00
CA ASP A 49 -1.81 -7.41 -9.44
C ASP A 49 -1.33 -6.85 -10.78
N SER A 50 -0.30 -7.46 -11.34
CA SER A 50 0.29 -7.00 -12.59
C SER A 50 -0.65 -7.09 -13.79
N ASN A 51 -1.71 -7.85 -13.67
CA ASN A 51 -2.73 -7.97 -14.71
C ASN A 51 -3.90 -7.01 -14.49
N GLY A 52 -3.84 -6.20 -13.45
CA GLY A 52 -4.89 -5.25 -13.14
C GLY A 52 -6.07 -5.87 -12.41
N GLU A 53 -5.93 -7.09 -11.93
CA GLU A 53 -6.99 -7.76 -11.19
C GLU A 53 -6.84 -7.47 -9.71
N ALA A 54 -7.96 -7.21 -9.04
CA ALA A 54 -7.94 -6.95 -7.60
C ALA A 54 -7.34 -8.15 -6.87
N ILE A 55 -6.46 -7.86 -5.91
CA ILE A 55 -5.88 -8.90 -5.08
C ILE A 55 -6.86 -9.16 -3.94
N TYR A 56 -7.21 -10.42 -3.73
CA TYR A 56 -8.11 -10.82 -2.66
C TYR A 56 -7.32 -11.50 -1.57
N PHE A 57 -7.49 -11.03 -0.35
CA PHE A 57 -6.80 -11.57 0.81
C PHE A 57 -7.79 -12.31 1.69
N ASN A 58 -7.29 -13.26 2.46
CA ASN A 58 -8.14 -14.01 3.39
C ASN A 58 -8.60 -13.12 4.54
N SER A 59 -7.80 -12.11 4.88
CA SER A 59 -8.07 -11.22 6.01
C SER A 59 -7.12 -10.04 5.92
N ASN A 60 -7.29 -9.07 6.82
CA ASN A 60 -6.34 -7.96 6.94
C ASN A 60 -4.94 -8.44 7.32
N ILE A 61 -4.85 -9.51 8.10
CA ILE A 61 -3.55 -10.07 8.46
C ILE A 61 -2.84 -10.65 7.24
N ASP A 62 -3.60 -11.32 6.37
CA ASP A 62 -3.05 -11.85 5.12
C ASP A 62 -2.50 -10.70 4.27
N ALA A 63 -3.22 -9.58 4.22
CA ALA A 63 -2.77 -8.39 3.50
C ALA A 63 -1.49 -7.83 4.10
N LEU A 64 -1.39 -7.77 5.43
CA LEU A 64 -0.19 -7.31 6.10
C LEU A 64 1.00 -8.22 5.80
N ASN A 65 0.78 -9.52 5.80
CA ASN A 65 1.84 -10.47 5.48
C ASN A 65 2.34 -10.28 4.05
N TYR A 66 1.41 -10.00 3.14
CA TYR A 66 1.78 -9.72 1.76
C TYR A 66 2.63 -8.46 1.65
N MET A 67 2.23 -7.40 2.35
CA MET A 67 2.99 -6.14 2.36
C MET A 67 4.38 -6.37 2.94
N GLU A 68 4.49 -7.18 3.99
CA GLU A 68 5.79 -7.50 4.56
C GLU A 68 6.67 -8.22 3.55
N SER A 69 6.09 -9.09 2.73
CA SER A 69 6.86 -9.80 1.70
C SER A 69 7.42 -8.84 0.66
N LEU A 70 6.83 -7.65 0.53
CA LEU A 70 7.33 -6.61 -0.36
C LEU A 70 8.32 -5.67 0.35
N GLY A 71 8.62 -5.94 1.61
CA GLY A 71 9.60 -5.16 2.37
C GLY A 71 9.01 -4.08 3.25
N TRP A 72 7.68 -3.98 3.33
CA TRP A 72 7.03 -2.98 4.18
C TRP A 72 6.95 -3.48 5.60
N ILE A 73 7.12 -2.56 6.56
CA ILE A 73 7.15 -2.87 7.99
C ILE A 73 5.96 -2.18 8.64
N PHE A 74 5.17 -2.95 9.38
CA PHE A 74 4.01 -2.42 10.09
C PHE A 74 4.43 -1.50 11.23
N VAL A 75 3.78 -0.34 11.34
CA VAL A 75 4.02 0.63 12.41
C VAL A 75 2.89 0.56 13.45
N GLN A 76 1.68 0.81 13.00
CA GLN A 76 0.53 0.83 13.90
C GLN A 76 -0.77 0.80 13.08
N ALA A 77 -1.84 0.46 13.75
CA ALA A 77 -3.18 0.60 13.22
C ALA A 77 -3.86 1.73 13.98
N TYR A 78 -4.74 2.44 13.30
CA TYR A 78 -5.54 3.49 13.93
C TYR A 78 -6.92 3.53 13.28
N VAL A 79 -7.86 4.14 13.96
CA VAL A 79 -9.26 4.16 13.52
C VAL A 79 -9.65 5.59 13.19
N THR A 80 -10.28 5.77 12.03
CA THR A 80 -10.92 7.03 11.66
C THR A 80 -12.37 6.74 11.38
N GLU A 81 -13.18 7.79 11.20
CA GLU A 81 -14.58 7.61 10.86
C GLU A 81 -14.91 8.28 9.54
N ILE A 82 -15.71 7.59 8.74
CA ILE A 82 -16.27 8.16 7.52
C ILE A 82 -17.76 7.96 7.63
N ASN A 83 -18.53 9.07 7.70
CA ASN A 83 -19.98 9.02 7.85
C ASN A 83 -20.39 8.13 9.02
N SER A 84 -19.72 8.31 10.16
CA SER A 84 -19.99 7.58 11.40
C SER A 84 -19.61 6.09 11.33
N THR A 85 -18.96 5.65 10.26
CA THR A 85 -18.51 4.27 10.14
C THR A 85 -17.02 4.21 10.48
N PRO A 86 -16.62 3.39 11.46
CA PRO A 86 -15.21 3.28 11.81
C PRO A 86 -14.44 2.55 10.72
N ILE A 87 -13.27 3.08 10.40
CA ILE A 87 -12.37 2.53 9.40
C ILE A 87 -11.03 2.29 10.07
N VAL A 88 -10.57 1.06 10.04
CA VAL A 88 -9.25 0.72 10.57
C VAL A 88 -8.22 0.95 9.46
N ARG A 89 -7.18 1.69 9.79
CA ARG A 89 -6.09 1.99 8.88
C ARG A 89 -4.81 1.39 9.42
N TRP A 90 -4.02 0.80 8.54
CA TRP A 90 -2.79 0.10 8.89
C TRP A 90 -1.65 0.85 8.25
N LEU A 91 -0.79 1.45 9.07
CA LEU A 91 0.33 2.26 8.61
C LEU A 91 1.59 1.42 8.55
N LEU A 92 2.29 1.50 7.44
CA LEU A 92 3.53 0.77 7.22
C LEU A 92 4.59 1.72 6.71
N TYR A 93 5.86 1.34 6.85
CA TYR A 93 6.95 2.13 6.30
C TYR A 93 7.97 1.22 5.63
N LYS A 94 8.83 1.85 4.85
CA LYS A 94 9.95 1.17 4.23
C LYS A 94 11.11 2.17 4.16
N ASP A 95 12.31 1.71 4.48
CA ASP A 95 13.49 2.55 4.33
C ASP A 95 13.82 2.67 2.84
N VAL A 96 14.17 3.88 2.42
CA VAL A 96 14.52 4.14 1.04
C VAL A 96 15.99 3.81 0.83
N VAL A 97 16.27 3.01 -0.19
CA VAL A 97 17.63 2.61 -0.53
C VAL A 97 17.93 3.12 -1.93
N GLU A 98 19.09 3.75 -2.09
CA GLU A 98 19.49 4.32 -3.37
C GLU A 98 19.45 3.25 -4.47
N GLY A 99 18.87 3.61 -5.60
CA GLY A 99 18.78 2.73 -6.75
C GLY A 99 17.64 1.73 -6.71
N ILE A 100 16.86 1.73 -5.64
CA ILE A 100 15.74 0.80 -5.51
C ILE A 100 14.45 1.60 -5.36
N ASP A 101 13.47 1.28 -6.19
CA ASP A 101 12.14 1.90 -6.10
C ASP A 101 11.40 1.29 -4.91
N PRO A 102 11.11 2.10 -3.87
CA PRO A 102 10.45 1.56 -2.69
C PRO A 102 9.01 1.14 -2.96
N TYR A 103 8.43 1.62 -4.04
CA TYR A 103 7.01 1.34 -4.36
C TYR A 103 6.85 0.18 -5.33
N GLU A 104 7.94 -0.49 -5.64
CA GLU A 104 7.87 -1.64 -6.54
C GLU A 104 6.88 -2.67 -6.01
N GLY A 105 6.00 -3.14 -6.87
CA GLY A 105 4.99 -4.11 -6.49
C GLY A 105 3.67 -3.49 -6.06
N LEU A 106 3.62 -2.16 -5.89
CA LEU A 106 2.38 -1.48 -5.51
C LEU A 106 1.71 -0.89 -6.74
N GLN A 107 0.45 -1.24 -6.94
CA GLN A 107 -0.30 -0.73 -8.08
C GLN A 107 -1.78 -0.68 -7.72
N THR A 108 -2.41 0.43 -8.05
CA THR A 108 -3.85 0.58 -7.89
C THR A 108 -4.55 0.35 -9.21
N LYS A 109 -5.86 0.16 -9.16
CA LYS A 109 -6.66 0.00 -10.36
C LYS A 109 -6.53 1.22 -11.27
N GLU A 110 -6.54 2.41 -10.67
CA GLU A 110 -6.40 3.65 -11.45
C GLU A 110 -5.05 3.70 -12.17
N MET A 111 -3.97 3.35 -11.47
CA MET A 111 -2.63 3.35 -12.08
C MET A 111 -2.56 2.37 -13.25
N PHE A 112 -3.11 1.18 -13.05
CA PHE A 112 -3.09 0.17 -14.11
C PHE A 112 -3.88 0.65 -15.33
N ASN A 113 -5.04 1.24 -15.11
CA ASN A 113 -5.88 1.72 -16.21
C ASN A 113 -5.18 2.82 -17.00
N LYS A 114 -4.44 3.70 -16.33
CA LYS A 114 -3.68 4.76 -17.02
C LYS A 114 -2.57 4.19 -17.87
N GLN A 115 -1.91 3.12 -17.39
CA GLN A 115 -0.83 2.50 -18.15
C GLN A 115 -1.32 1.82 -19.41
N THR A 116 -2.56 1.35 -19.41
CA THR A 116 -3.09 0.56 -20.52
C THR A 116 -3.94 1.36 -21.47
N THR A 117 -4.14 2.67 -21.21
CA THR A 117 -4.97 3.53 -22.04
C THR A 117 -4.08 4.39 -22.93
N LEU A 118 -3.44 3.79 -23.88
CA LEU A 118 -2.60 4.53 -24.84
C LEU A 118 -3.17 4.50 -26.23
#